data_668bba8e994df1d964c92aae12395c04
#
_entry.id   668bba8e994df1d964c92aae12395c04
#
_cell.length_a   1.000
_cell.length_b   1.000
_cell.length_c   1.000
_cell.angle_alpha   90.00
_cell.angle_beta   90.00
_cell.angle_gamma   90.00
#
_symmetry.space_group_name_H-M   'P 1'
#
loop_
_entity.id
_entity.type
_entity.pdbx_description
1 polymer ?
#
loop_
_entity_poly.entity_id
_entity_poly.type
_entity_poly.pdbx_seq_one_letter_code
_entity_poly.pdbx_strand_id
1 'polypeptide(L)'
;MKNIVITDNCNPRFAYNLSKQYNLGIEVQSFHDPYILETNPNLKTTYKELFKNFNYTKSIHAPFWELNLGSKMREIAEVTIKMFDFTYTIAKELGCTDIIVHNGYIPNTSWESAWIERSSEKWISFLESRNDINFYIENQFELNSSIICKLVDKVNLSNFKVCLDIGHVNAHSEESLINWIENLGNRIGYVHLHNNNGKVDEHNGLDKGSIEISRVLENLEEHSPNAIWCLETCESDMESSYLILEKFINL
;
A
#
# COMPACT_ATOMS: atom_id res chain seq x y z
N MET A 1 19.20 8.24 -0.21
CA MET A 1 18.74 7.61 -1.46
C MET A 1 17.30 7.21 -1.22
N LYS A 2 16.40 7.53 -2.16
CA LYS A 2 14.97 7.19 -2.05
C LYS A 2 14.80 5.68 -2.00
N ASN A 3 13.95 5.19 -1.10
CA ASN A 3 13.61 3.77 -1.01
C ASN A 3 12.53 3.44 -2.05
N ILE A 4 12.91 2.71 -3.09
CA ILE A 4 12.01 2.29 -4.17
C ILE A 4 11.74 0.80 -4.05
N VAL A 5 10.48 0.47 -4.19
CA VAL A 5 9.92 -0.89 -4.13
C VAL A 5 9.16 -1.14 -5.44
N ILE A 6 9.06 -2.39 -5.86
CA ILE A 6 8.20 -2.82 -6.97
C ILE A 6 7.25 -3.91 -6.50
N THR A 7 6.02 -3.91 -6.98
CA THR A 7 5.11 -5.02 -6.75
C THR A 7 5.55 -6.26 -7.51
N ASP A 8 5.27 -7.42 -6.97
CA ASP A 8 5.61 -8.68 -7.62
C ASP A 8 4.58 -9.15 -8.66
N ASN A 9 3.45 -8.48 -8.76
CA ASN A 9 2.34 -8.86 -9.66
C ASN A 9 2.01 -10.37 -9.63
N CYS A 10 2.12 -10.98 -8.45
CA CYS A 10 1.98 -12.43 -8.25
C CYS A 10 3.01 -13.28 -9.04
N ASN A 11 4.11 -12.67 -9.49
CA ASN A 11 5.23 -13.31 -10.16
C ASN A 11 6.56 -13.06 -9.40
N PRO A 12 6.83 -13.84 -8.34
CA PRO A 12 7.97 -13.58 -7.45
C PRO A 12 9.33 -13.63 -8.16
N ARG A 13 9.46 -14.41 -9.24
CA ARG A 13 10.73 -14.51 -9.97
C ARG A 13 11.00 -13.29 -10.84
N PHE A 14 9.96 -12.75 -11.47
CA PHE A 14 10.07 -11.49 -12.24
C PHE A 14 10.53 -10.36 -11.33
N ALA A 15 9.80 -10.12 -10.24
CA ALA A 15 10.15 -9.06 -9.29
C ALA A 15 11.54 -9.24 -8.69
N TYR A 16 11.92 -10.47 -8.31
CA TYR A 16 13.26 -10.74 -7.79
C TYR A 16 14.36 -10.40 -8.79
N ASN A 17 14.21 -10.77 -10.05
CA ASN A 17 15.22 -10.50 -11.07
C ASN A 17 15.38 -9.00 -11.33
N LEU A 18 14.25 -8.28 -11.49
CA LEU A 18 14.26 -6.83 -11.71
C LEU A 18 14.80 -6.08 -10.49
N SER A 19 14.40 -6.50 -9.29
CA SER A 19 14.91 -5.95 -8.04
C SER A 19 16.43 -6.12 -7.90
N LYS A 20 16.98 -7.27 -8.28
CA LYS A 20 18.44 -7.50 -8.26
C LYS A 20 19.18 -6.67 -9.29
N GLN A 21 18.57 -6.40 -10.44
CA GLN A 21 19.16 -5.58 -11.50
C GLN A 21 19.32 -4.11 -11.06
N TYR A 22 18.33 -3.58 -10.35
CA TYR A 22 18.22 -2.16 -10.02
C TYR A 22 18.33 -1.85 -8.52
N ASN A 23 18.58 -2.83 -7.67
CA ASN A 23 18.68 -2.69 -6.21
C ASN A 23 17.38 -2.16 -5.56
N LEU A 24 16.23 -2.72 -5.94
CA LEU A 24 14.90 -2.31 -5.49
C LEU A 24 14.38 -3.21 -4.37
N GLY A 25 13.46 -2.70 -3.56
CA GLY A 25 12.63 -3.51 -2.67
C GLY A 25 11.56 -4.29 -3.43
N ILE A 26 10.89 -5.21 -2.75
CA ILE A 26 9.76 -5.97 -3.30
C ILE A 26 8.57 -5.87 -2.35
N GLU A 27 7.42 -5.52 -2.92
CA GLU A 27 6.12 -5.71 -2.28
C GLU A 27 5.49 -7.00 -2.80
N VAL A 28 5.21 -7.90 -1.86
CA VAL A 28 4.60 -9.19 -2.14
C VAL A 28 3.09 -9.04 -2.19
N GLN A 29 2.50 -9.20 -3.35
CA GLN A 29 1.05 -9.17 -3.56
C GLN A 29 0.41 -10.56 -3.63
N SER A 30 1.19 -11.61 -3.82
CA SER A 30 0.68 -12.98 -3.99
C SER A 30 -0.21 -13.49 -2.86
N PHE A 31 -0.15 -12.90 -1.66
CA PHE A 31 -0.96 -13.30 -0.51
C PHE A 31 -2.21 -12.43 -0.31
N HIS A 32 -2.56 -11.56 -1.26
CA HIS A 32 -3.83 -10.84 -1.24
C HIS A 32 -5.03 -11.81 -1.34
N ASP A 33 -4.85 -12.97 -1.98
CA ASP A 33 -5.79 -14.08 -1.89
C ASP A 33 -5.45 -14.92 -0.64
N PRO A 34 -6.28 -14.91 0.41
CA PRO A 34 -6.02 -15.66 1.64
C PRO A 34 -6.07 -17.17 1.47
N TYR A 35 -6.58 -17.66 0.33
CA TYR A 35 -6.69 -19.09 0.00
C TYR A 35 -5.59 -19.55 -0.95
N ILE A 36 -4.68 -18.67 -1.36
CA ILE A 36 -3.62 -19.00 -2.33
C ILE A 36 -2.79 -20.22 -1.91
N LEU A 37 -2.59 -20.44 -0.62
CA LEU A 37 -1.81 -21.58 -0.12
C LEU A 37 -2.54 -22.93 -0.29
N GLU A 38 -3.85 -22.94 -0.53
CA GLU A 38 -4.60 -24.16 -0.84
C GLU A 38 -4.29 -24.64 -2.26
N THR A 39 -4.09 -23.72 -3.19
CA THR A 39 -3.78 -23.99 -4.60
C THR A 39 -2.28 -24.00 -4.89
N ASN A 40 -1.51 -23.24 -4.13
CA ASN A 40 -0.05 -23.15 -4.26
C ASN A 40 0.65 -23.28 -2.88
N PRO A 41 0.70 -24.49 -2.30
CA PRO A 41 1.26 -24.72 -0.96
C PRO A 41 2.75 -24.40 -0.84
N ASN A 42 3.48 -24.36 -1.95
CA ASN A 42 4.91 -24.09 -1.99
C ASN A 42 5.24 -22.58 -2.10
N LEU A 43 4.25 -21.71 -2.30
CA LEU A 43 4.47 -20.29 -2.56
C LEU A 43 5.31 -19.62 -1.46
N LYS A 44 4.97 -19.88 -0.20
CA LYS A 44 5.72 -19.36 0.95
C LYS A 44 7.18 -19.83 0.97
N THR A 45 7.43 -21.07 0.64
CA THR A 45 8.80 -21.62 0.53
C THR A 45 9.56 -20.94 -0.60
N THR A 46 8.92 -20.69 -1.74
CA THR A 46 9.52 -19.95 -2.85
C THR A 46 9.99 -18.57 -2.42
N TYR A 47 9.16 -17.80 -1.72
CA TYR A 47 9.59 -16.48 -1.22
C TYR A 47 10.70 -16.59 -0.17
N LYS A 48 10.65 -17.56 0.75
CA LYS A 48 11.73 -17.77 1.72
C LYS A 48 13.07 -18.05 1.04
N GLU A 49 13.09 -18.81 -0.04
CA GLU A 49 14.29 -19.08 -0.81
C GLU A 49 14.80 -17.83 -1.53
N LEU A 50 13.92 -17.06 -2.20
CA LEU A 50 14.27 -15.82 -2.88
C LEU A 50 14.79 -14.77 -1.90
N PHE A 51 14.18 -14.67 -0.72
CA PHE A 51 14.52 -13.65 0.27
C PHE A 51 15.69 -14.00 1.21
N LYS A 52 16.22 -15.22 1.12
CA LYS A 52 17.32 -15.68 2.00
C LYS A 52 18.54 -14.75 2.02
N ASN A 53 18.89 -14.15 0.87
CA ASN A 53 20.00 -13.20 0.71
C ASN A 53 19.53 -11.87 0.09
N PHE A 54 18.30 -11.51 0.35
CA PHE A 54 17.69 -10.30 -0.16
C PHE A 54 17.75 -9.19 0.91
N ASN A 55 18.56 -8.16 0.66
CA ASN A 55 18.90 -7.12 1.62
C ASN A 55 18.16 -5.79 1.37
N TYR A 56 17.19 -5.76 0.46
CA TYR A 56 16.38 -4.59 0.18
C TYR A 56 15.05 -4.66 0.95
N THR A 57 14.29 -3.59 0.91
CA THR A 57 12.98 -3.51 1.56
C THR A 57 12.05 -4.63 1.10
N LYS A 58 11.35 -5.23 2.05
CA LYS A 58 10.33 -6.24 1.82
C LYS A 58 9.05 -5.78 2.49
N SER A 59 8.04 -5.58 1.68
CA SER A 59 6.68 -5.29 2.12
C SER A 59 5.72 -6.38 1.64
N ILE A 60 4.51 -6.39 2.16
CA ILE A 60 3.48 -7.34 1.78
C ILE A 60 2.12 -6.66 1.76
N HIS A 61 1.33 -6.91 0.73
CA HIS A 61 -0.04 -6.46 0.63
C HIS A 61 -1.00 -7.47 1.28
N ALA A 62 -1.87 -6.99 2.16
CA ALA A 62 -2.87 -7.81 2.82
C ALA A 62 -4.05 -8.14 1.87
N PRO A 63 -4.84 -9.18 2.17
CA PRO A 63 -6.15 -9.34 1.55
C PRO A 63 -7.01 -8.10 1.75
N PHE A 64 -7.81 -7.74 0.74
CA PHE A 64 -8.58 -6.49 0.75
C PHE A 64 -10.06 -6.67 0.34
N TRP A 65 -10.43 -7.78 -0.30
CA TRP A 65 -11.78 -8.04 -0.79
C TRP A 65 -12.80 -8.01 0.35
N GLU A 66 -13.76 -7.07 0.31
CA GLU A 66 -14.87 -6.89 1.26
C GLU A 66 -14.45 -6.73 2.73
N LEU A 67 -13.17 -6.54 3.02
CA LEU A 67 -12.66 -6.34 4.38
C LEU A 67 -12.91 -4.91 4.86
N ASN A 68 -13.41 -4.76 6.09
CA ASN A 68 -13.72 -3.46 6.68
C ASN A 68 -13.62 -3.51 8.20
N LEU A 69 -12.50 -3.03 8.74
CA LEU A 69 -12.27 -3.03 10.18
C LEU A 69 -13.24 -2.09 10.92
N GLY A 70 -13.68 -0.99 10.28
CA GLY A 70 -14.67 -0.06 10.82
C GLY A 70 -16.12 -0.50 10.66
N SER A 71 -16.36 -1.71 10.15
CA SER A 71 -17.73 -2.24 9.96
C SER A 71 -18.55 -2.23 11.27
N LYS A 72 -19.84 -1.90 11.13
CA LYS A 72 -20.81 -2.05 12.22
C LYS A 72 -21.16 -3.53 12.47
N MET A 73 -21.02 -4.37 11.45
CA MET A 73 -21.18 -5.83 11.58
C MET A 73 -19.93 -6.40 12.21
N ARG A 74 -20.08 -6.96 13.41
CA ARG A 74 -18.96 -7.52 14.19
C ARG A 74 -18.22 -8.61 13.42
N GLU A 75 -18.94 -9.48 12.76
CA GLU A 75 -18.42 -10.61 12.02
C GLU A 75 -17.50 -10.17 10.86
N ILE A 76 -17.83 -9.08 10.17
CA ILE A 76 -16.96 -8.51 9.12
C ILE A 76 -15.65 -7.98 9.73
N ALA A 77 -15.72 -7.27 10.85
CA ALA A 77 -14.53 -6.78 11.52
C ALA A 77 -13.66 -7.94 12.07
N GLU A 78 -14.26 -9.01 12.59
CA GLU A 78 -13.56 -10.20 13.07
C GLU A 78 -12.83 -10.92 11.92
N VAL A 79 -13.48 -11.07 10.76
CA VAL A 79 -12.84 -11.64 9.56
C VAL A 79 -11.71 -10.73 9.09
N THR A 80 -11.89 -9.41 9.11
CA THR A 80 -10.84 -8.45 8.74
C THR A 80 -9.61 -8.60 9.63
N ILE A 81 -9.79 -8.67 10.95
CA ILE A 81 -8.70 -8.92 11.91
C ILE A 81 -7.99 -10.23 11.60
N LYS A 82 -8.74 -11.30 11.33
CA LYS A 82 -8.17 -12.60 10.98
C LYS A 82 -7.30 -12.53 9.71
N MET A 83 -7.71 -11.77 8.70
CA MET A 83 -6.92 -11.58 7.49
C MET A 83 -5.66 -10.74 7.72
N PHE A 84 -5.73 -9.72 8.56
CA PHE A 84 -4.56 -8.94 8.96
C PHE A 84 -3.58 -9.78 9.81
N ASP A 85 -4.06 -10.64 10.70
CA ASP A 85 -3.22 -11.60 11.43
C ASP A 85 -2.54 -12.62 10.50
N PHE A 86 -3.26 -13.11 9.51
CA PHE A 86 -2.69 -13.97 8.47
C PHE A 86 -1.52 -13.26 7.78
N THR A 87 -1.73 -12.01 7.32
CA THR A 87 -0.68 -11.23 6.65
C THR A 87 0.50 -10.95 7.58
N TYR A 88 0.24 -10.54 8.82
CA TYR A 88 1.29 -10.32 9.82
C TYR A 88 2.14 -11.57 10.03
N THR A 89 1.51 -12.74 10.12
CA THR A 89 2.23 -14.01 10.27
C THR A 89 3.12 -14.31 9.07
N ILE A 90 2.60 -14.14 7.84
CA ILE A 90 3.40 -14.32 6.62
C ILE A 90 4.54 -13.29 6.55
N ALA A 91 4.26 -12.02 6.86
CA ALA A 91 5.27 -10.96 6.89
C ALA A 91 6.44 -11.33 7.81
N LYS A 92 6.16 -11.79 9.02
CA LYS A 92 7.17 -12.25 9.98
C LYS A 92 8.00 -13.41 9.43
N GLU A 93 7.37 -14.38 8.80
CA GLU A 93 8.04 -15.55 8.23
C GLU A 93 8.94 -15.22 7.04
N LEU A 94 8.56 -14.19 6.25
CA LEU A 94 9.33 -13.72 5.09
C LEU A 94 10.35 -12.63 5.45
N GLY A 95 10.28 -12.08 6.68
CA GLY A 95 11.10 -10.97 7.14
C GLY A 95 10.72 -9.65 6.45
N CYS A 96 9.43 -9.46 6.14
CA CYS A 96 8.89 -8.16 5.73
C CYS A 96 8.79 -7.23 6.94
N THR A 97 9.06 -5.96 6.72
CA THR A 97 9.00 -4.90 7.74
C THR A 97 7.78 -4.01 7.60
N ASP A 98 7.06 -4.15 6.50
CA ASP A 98 6.01 -3.23 6.07
C ASP A 98 4.81 -4.03 5.53
N ILE A 99 3.60 -3.66 5.98
CA ILE A 99 2.34 -4.28 5.55
C ILE A 99 1.42 -3.18 5.03
N ILE A 100 0.90 -3.34 3.82
CA ILE A 100 -0.10 -2.48 3.22
C ILE A 100 -1.48 -3.11 3.41
N VAL A 101 -2.46 -2.30 3.81
CA VAL A 101 -3.83 -2.72 4.07
C VAL A 101 -4.83 -1.71 3.53
N HIS A 102 -5.84 -2.15 2.80
CA HIS A 102 -6.94 -1.26 2.44
C HIS A 102 -7.76 -0.87 3.67
N ASN A 103 -8.25 0.37 3.71
CA ASN A 103 -9.03 0.85 4.86
C ASN A 103 -10.46 0.28 4.89
N GLY A 104 -11.02 -0.11 3.74
CA GLY A 104 -12.33 -0.72 3.59
C GLY A 104 -13.50 0.25 3.82
N TYR A 105 -13.26 1.57 3.84
CA TYR A 105 -14.33 2.55 3.88
C TYR A 105 -14.97 2.69 2.49
N ILE A 106 -16.30 2.66 2.45
CA ILE A 106 -17.07 2.92 1.23
C ILE A 106 -17.94 4.16 1.49
N PRO A 107 -17.79 5.23 0.70
CA PRO A 107 -18.58 6.44 0.84
C PRO A 107 -20.09 6.17 0.85
N ASN A 108 -20.81 6.94 1.65
CA ASN A 108 -22.27 6.85 1.77
C ASN A 108 -22.86 5.54 2.35
N THR A 109 -22.03 4.60 2.80
CA THR A 109 -22.47 3.35 3.44
C THR A 109 -22.46 3.43 4.98
N SER A 110 -21.74 4.38 5.55
CA SER A 110 -21.61 4.59 6.99
C SER A 110 -21.40 6.08 7.30
N TRP A 111 -21.78 6.50 8.51
CA TRP A 111 -21.38 7.82 9.03
C TRP A 111 -19.86 7.83 9.24
N GLU A 112 -19.12 8.73 8.61
CA GLU A 112 -17.67 8.84 8.70
C GLU A 112 -17.16 8.82 10.13
N SER A 113 -17.71 9.70 11.00
CA SER A 113 -17.27 9.78 12.40
C SER A 113 -17.43 8.47 13.17
N ALA A 114 -18.54 7.76 12.95
CA ALA A 114 -18.80 6.48 13.59
C ALA A 114 -17.93 5.35 13.03
N TRP A 115 -17.59 5.42 11.74
CA TRP A 115 -16.66 4.47 11.11
C TRP A 115 -15.23 4.70 11.63
N ILE A 116 -14.77 5.95 11.69
CA ILE A 116 -13.45 6.32 12.24
C ILE A 116 -13.33 5.84 13.69
N GLU A 117 -14.37 6.06 14.52
CA GLU A 117 -14.36 5.62 15.91
C GLU A 117 -14.13 4.11 16.02
N ARG A 118 -14.98 3.32 15.36
CA ARG A 118 -14.88 1.86 15.40
C ARG A 118 -13.58 1.32 14.80
N SER A 119 -13.10 1.94 13.70
CA SER A 119 -11.87 1.55 13.04
C SER A 119 -10.65 1.85 13.91
N SER A 120 -10.57 3.07 14.47
CA SER A 120 -9.45 3.47 15.31
C SER A 120 -9.31 2.63 16.57
N GLU A 121 -10.42 2.34 17.28
CA GLU A 121 -10.41 1.46 18.46
C GLU A 121 -9.82 0.08 18.14
N LYS A 122 -10.25 -0.51 17.01
CA LYS A 122 -9.76 -1.82 16.59
C LYS A 122 -8.30 -1.79 16.11
N TRP A 123 -7.89 -0.73 15.40
CA TRP A 123 -6.49 -0.55 15.00
C TRP A 123 -5.58 -0.42 16.22
N ILE A 124 -5.94 0.41 17.21
CA ILE A 124 -5.16 0.56 18.44
C ILE A 124 -5.01 -0.80 19.14
N SER A 125 -6.12 -1.52 19.33
CA SER A 125 -6.09 -2.84 19.97
C SER A 125 -5.28 -3.88 19.15
N PHE A 126 -5.39 -3.87 17.81
CA PHE A 126 -4.68 -4.79 16.94
C PHE A 126 -3.16 -4.55 16.99
N LEU A 127 -2.75 -3.27 17.03
CA LEU A 127 -1.34 -2.87 16.99
C LEU A 127 -0.65 -2.89 18.37
N GLU A 128 -1.39 -3.00 19.47
CA GLU A 128 -0.84 -2.97 20.84
C GLU A 128 0.31 -3.96 21.07
N SER A 129 0.25 -5.13 20.44
CA SER A 129 1.29 -6.16 20.51
C SER A 129 2.11 -6.34 19.22
N ARG A 130 1.94 -5.45 18.23
CA ARG A 130 2.54 -5.55 16.87
C ARG A 130 3.30 -4.27 16.53
N ASN A 131 4.34 -3.95 17.33
CA ASN A 131 5.16 -2.74 17.16
C ASN A 131 6.44 -2.98 16.34
N ASP A 132 6.64 -4.17 15.82
CA ASP A 132 7.82 -4.61 15.09
C ASP A 132 7.66 -4.61 13.57
N ILE A 133 6.45 -4.26 13.08
CA ILE A 133 6.12 -4.10 11.67
C ILE A 133 5.33 -2.80 11.50
N ASN A 134 5.58 -2.07 10.42
CA ASN A 134 4.80 -0.90 10.04
C ASN A 134 3.55 -1.31 9.27
N PHE A 135 2.43 -0.65 9.55
CA PHE A 135 1.18 -0.80 8.82
C PHE A 135 0.86 0.49 8.09
N TYR A 136 0.59 0.37 6.80
CA TYR A 136 0.22 1.50 5.96
C TYR A 136 -1.21 1.31 5.48
N ILE A 137 -2.09 2.23 5.92
CA ILE A 137 -3.50 2.18 5.52
C ILE A 137 -3.69 2.89 4.19
N GLU A 138 -4.20 2.16 3.23
CA GLU A 138 -4.34 2.60 1.85
C GLU A 138 -5.71 3.22 1.59
N ASN A 139 -5.74 4.35 0.87
CA ASN A 139 -6.96 4.93 0.32
C ASN A 139 -7.47 4.11 -0.86
N GLN A 140 -8.79 4.08 -1.05
CA GLN A 140 -9.41 3.38 -2.17
C GLN A 140 -10.55 4.20 -2.80
N PHE A 141 -11.68 4.37 -2.10
CA PHE A 141 -12.89 4.99 -2.63
C PHE A 141 -13.23 6.34 -1.97
N GLU A 142 -12.36 6.89 -1.15
CA GLU A 142 -12.60 8.13 -0.45
C GLU A 142 -12.69 9.30 -1.41
N LEU A 143 -13.73 10.13 -1.24
CA LEU A 143 -13.92 11.32 -2.04
C LEU A 143 -12.92 12.45 -1.72
N ASN A 144 -12.30 12.39 -0.54
CA ASN A 144 -11.28 13.33 -0.08
C ASN A 144 -10.41 12.74 1.02
N SER A 145 -9.28 13.39 1.30
CA SER A 145 -8.26 12.94 2.23
C SER A 145 -8.67 12.94 3.72
N SER A 146 -9.74 13.66 4.08
CA SER A 146 -10.03 14.00 5.48
C SER A 146 -10.32 12.79 6.36
N ILE A 147 -10.93 11.73 5.83
CA ILE A 147 -11.28 10.54 6.61
C ILE A 147 -10.01 9.76 6.99
N ILE A 148 -9.06 9.64 6.06
CA ILE A 148 -7.78 8.97 6.30
C ILE A 148 -6.93 9.79 7.29
N CYS A 149 -6.86 11.12 7.12
CA CYS A 149 -6.19 12.00 8.08
C CYS A 149 -6.72 11.80 9.50
N LYS A 150 -8.05 11.87 9.68
CA LYS A 150 -8.68 11.72 10.99
C LYS A 150 -8.45 10.33 11.60
N LEU A 151 -8.46 9.27 10.77
CA LEU A 151 -8.22 7.92 11.25
C LEU A 151 -6.78 7.77 11.77
N VAL A 152 -5.78 8.17 10.97
CA VAL A 152 -4.37 8.05 11.35
C VAL A 152 -4.06 8.92 12.56
N ASP A 153 -4.55 10.16 12.61
CA ASP A 153 -4.39 11.04 13.77
C ASP A 153 -5.02 10.48 15.04
N LYS A 154 -6.14 9.77 14.91
CA LYS A 154 -6.83 9.17 16.06
C LYS A 154 -6.13 7.92 16.55
N VAL A 155 -5.61 7.08 15.67
CA VAL A 155 -4.79 5.91 16.03
C VAL A 155 -3.47 6.36 16.67
N ASN A 156 -2.81 7.35 16.12
CA ASN A 156 -1.62 8.03 16.65
C ASN A 156 -0.51 7.08 17.15
N LEU A 157 -0.19 6.05 16.35
CA LEU A 157 0.91 5.12 16.61
C LEU A 157 2.01 5.32 15.56
N SER A 158 3.26 5.23 15.99
CA SER A 158 4.43 5.50 15.14
C SER A 158 4.58 4.52 13.98
N ASN A 159 4.07 3.30 14.14
CA ASN A 159 4.08 2.23 13.14
C ASN A 159 2.76 2.13 12.35
N PHE A 160 1.92 3.18 12.38
CA PHE A 160 0.67 3.24 11.61
C PHE A 160 0.62 4.54 10.83
N LYS A 161 0.71 4.46 9.51
CA LYS A 161 0.74 5.60 8.60
C LYS A 161 -0.13 5.34 7.36
N VAL A 162 -0.08 6.25 6.41
CA VAL A 162 -0.81 6.16 5.15
C VAL A 162 0.04 5.51 4.07
N CYS A 163 -0.53 4.59 3.32
CA CYS A 163 -0.16 4.30 1.95
C CYS A 163 -1.03 5.17 1.04
N LEU A 164 -0.43 6.13 0.36
CA LEU A 164 -1.15 6.92 -0.63
C LEU A 164 -1.08 6.21 -1.99
N ASP A 165 -2.21 5.67 -2.43
CA ASP A 165 -2.38 5.24 -3.81
C ASP A 165 -2.84 6.41 -4.67
N ILE A 166 -1.96 6.84 -5.59
CA ILE A 166 -2.20 8.00 -6.46
C ILE A 166 -3.21 7.69 -7.57
N GLY A 167 -3.28 6.46 -8.02
CA GLY A 167 -4.23 6.03 -9.04
C GLY A 167 -5.64 5.93 -8.49
N HIS A 168 -5.82 5.42 -7.27
CA HIS A 168 -7.10 5.42 -6.57
C HIS A 168 -7.63 6.87 -6.40
N VAL A 169 -6.77 7.80 -5.99
CA VAL A 169 -7.17 9.22 -5.92
C VAL A 169 -7.63 9.73 -7.28
N ASN A 170 -6.86 9.48 -8.33
CA ASN A 170 -7.21 9.95 -9.68
C ASN A 170 -8.51 9.36 -10.21
N ALA A 171 -8.81 8.10 -9.87
CA ALA A 171 -10.00 7.40 -10.35
C ALA A 171 -11.27 7.71 -9.53
N HIS A 172 -11.17 7.98 -8.24
CA HIS A 172 -12.30 7.95 -7.33
C HIS A 172 -12.52 9.24 -6.52
N SER A 173 -11.50 10.09 -6.36
CA SER A 173 -11.60 11.27 -5.51
C SER A 173 -12.18 12.49 -6.22
N GLU A 174 -12.94 13.30 -5.48
CA GLU A 174 -13.38 14.64 -5.89
C GLU A 174 -12.31 15.72 -5.54
N GLU A 175 -11.37 15.39 -4.67
CA GLU A 175 -10.25 16.24 -4.27
C GLU A 175 -9.04 15.98 -5.17
N SER A 176 -8.28 17.05 -5.52
CA SER A 176 -7.10 16.90 -6.36
C SER A 176 -6.01 16.07 -5.66
N LEU A 177 -5.22 15.33 -6.42
CA LEU A 177 -4.11 14.52 -5.90
C LEU A 177 -3.07 15.39 -5.15
N ILE A 178 -2.81 16.60 -5.61
CA ILE A 178 -1.90 17.53 -4.91
C ILE A 178 -2.45 17.90 -3.54
N ASN A 179 -3.74 18.22 -3.43
CA ASN A 179 -4.36 18.49 -2.12
C ASN A 179 -4.29 17.28 -1.18
N TRP A 180 -4.46 16.06 -1.72
CA TRP A 180 -4.27 14.84 -0.93
C TRP A 180 -2.86 14.77 -0.33
N ILE A 181 -1.82 15.01 -1.15
CA ILE A 181 -0.42 14.98 -0.70
C ILE A 181 -0.18 16.04 0.37
N GLU A 182 -0.60 17.28 0.12
CA GLU A 182 -0.45 18.40 1.06
C GLU A 182 -1.18 18.13 2.39
N ASN A 183 -2.44 17.68 2.33
CA ASN A 183 -3.25 17.42 3.52
C ASN A 183 -2.73 16.23 4.35
N LEU A 184 -2.29 15.17 3.71
CA LEU A 184 -1.72 14.02 4.39
C LEU A 184 -0.32 14.32 4.94
N GLY A 185 0.52 15.01 4.17
CA GLY A 185 1.87 15.40 4.60
C GLY A 185 2.66 14.24 5.21
N ASN A 186 3.22 14.45 6.38
CA ASN A 186 4.04 13.47 7.11
C ASN A 186 3.32 12.18 7.51
N ARG A 187 2.01 12.09 7.35
CA ARG A 187 1.24 10.86 7.57
C ARG A 187 1.51 9.83 6.49
N ILE A 188 1.93 10.27 5.30
CA ILE A 188 2.33 9.37 4.21
C ILE A 188 3.64 8.71 4.59
N GLY A 189 3.65 7.39 4.68
CA GLY A 189 4.84 6.59 4.88
C GLY A 189 5.15 5.67 3.70
N TYR A 190 4.14 5.45 2.85
CA TYR A 190 4.22 4.59 1.67
C TYR A 190 3.39 5.19 0.54
N VAL A 191 3.76 4.95 -0.71
CA VAL A 191 3.04 5.45 -1.88
C VAL A 191 2.98 4.36 -2.94
N HIS A 192 1.79 4.03 -3.44
CA HIS A 192 1.63 3.27 -4.66
C HIS A 192 1.63 4.22 -5.86
N LEU A 193 2.54 3.98 -6.79
CA LEU A 193 2.77 4.77 -7.98
C LEU A 193 2.39 3.96 -9.22
N HIS A 194 1.33 4.36 -9.85
CA HIS A 194 0.88 3.91 -11.17
C HIS A 194 0.06 5.02 -11.84
N ASN A 195 -0.35 4.84 -13.06
CA ASN A 195 -1.16 5.83 -13.77
C ASN A 195 -2.46 5.21 -14.30
N ASN A 196 -3.44 6.04 -14.54
CA ASN A 196 -4.73 5.67 -15.14
C ASN A 196 -5.37 6.88 -15.81
N ASN A 197 -6.53 6.70 -16.44
CA ASN A 197 -7.25 7.75 -17.15
C ASN A 197 -8.35 8.46 -16.34
N GLY A 198 -8.33 8.33 -15.01
CA GLY A 198 -9.26 9.02 -14.11
C GLY A 198 -10.67 8.46 -14.11
N LYS A 199 -10.87 7.20 -14.49
CA LYS A 199 -12.18 6.53 -14.53
C LYS A 199 -12.17 5.12 -13.95
N VAL A 200 -11.08 4.41 -14.15
CA VAL A 200 -10.88 3.02 -13.75
C VAL A 200 -9.47 2.94 -13.23
N ASP A 201 -9.27 2.09 -12.27
CA ASP A 201 -7.96 1.79 -11.72
C ASP A 201 -7.24 0.79 -12.64
N GLU A 202 -6.43 1.34 -13.58
CA GLU A 202 -5.85 0.59 -14.70
C GLU A 202 -4.45 0.05 -14.41
N HIS A 203 -3.76 0.53 -13.37
CA HIS A 203 -2.36 0.20 -13.05
C HIS A 203 -1.39 0.32 -14.24
N ASN A 204 -1.58 1.35 -15.07
CA ASN A 204 -0.72 1.64 -16.21
C ASN A 204 0.66 2.14 -15.78
N GLY A 205 1.64 2.06 -16.70
CA GLY A 205 2.94 2.69 -16.55
C GLY A 205 2.85 4.19 -16.26
N LEU A 206 3.85 4.75 -15.60
CA LEU A 206 3.84 6.15 -15.13
C LEU A 206 3.64 7.17 -16.27
N ASP A 207 4.03 6.84 -17.48
CA ASP A 207 3.85 7.67 -18.68
C ASP A 207 2.53 7.44 -19.42
N LYS A 208 1.64 6.56 -18.92
CA LYS A 208 0.44 6.09 -19.62
C LYS A 208 -0.85 6.41 -18.87
N GLY A 209 -1.21 7.67 -18.77
CA GLY A 209 -2.44 8.10 -18.11
C GLY A 209 -2.58 9.61 -18.00
N SER A 210 -3.50 10.04 -17.15
CA SER A 210 -3.82 11.46 -16.95
C SER A 210 -3.10 12.09 -15.75
N ILE A 211 -2.41 11.31 -14.91
CA ILE A 211 -1.67 11.84 -13.77
C ILE A 211 -0.37 12.48 -14.26
N GLU A 212 -0.15 13.73 -13.89
CA GLU A 212 1.09 14.46 -14.15
C GLU A 212 2.17 14.03 -13.15
N ILE A 213 2.84 12.91 -13.43
CA ILE A 213 3.74 12.22 -12.50
C ILE A 213 4.85 13.12 -11.97
N SER A 214 5.50 13.94 -12.80
CA SER A 214 6.59 14.83 -12.36
C SER A 214 6.13 15.75 -11.23
N ARG A 215 4.95 16.35 -11.37
CA ARG A 215 4.38 17.22 -10.35
C ARG A 215 4.01 16.48 -9.07
N VAL A 216 3.52 15.24 -9.19
CA VAL A 216 3.22 14.38 -8.04
C VAL A 216 4.49 14.06 -7.27
N LEU A 217 5.57 13.66 -7.96
CA LEU A 217 6.84 13.33 -7.34
C LEU A 217 7.49 14.54 -6.64
N GLU A 218 7.42 15.74 -7.24
CA GLU A 218 7.87 16.99 -6.62
C GLU A 218 7.14 17.26 -5.30
N ASN A 219 5.81 17.12 -5.28
CA ASN A 219 5.01 17.33 -4.07
C ASN A 219 5.27 16.25 -3.01
N LEU A 220 5.47 15.00 -3.39
CA LEU A 220 5.85 13.93 -2.47
C LEU A 220 7.22 14.18 -1.84
N GLU A 221 8.20 14.70 -2.58
CA GLU A 221 9.51 15.09 -2.03
C GLU A 221 9.38 16.26 -1.05
N GLU A 222 8.51 17.22 -1.30
CA GLU A 222 8.30 18.36 -0.41
C GLU A 222 7.57 17.97 0.88
N HIS A 223 6.46 17.22 0.77
CA HIS A 223 5.55 16.97 1.88
C HIS A 223 5.77 15.63 2.60
N SER A 224 6.39 14.65 1.95
CA SER A 224 6.59 13.29 2.46
C SER A 224 7.94 12.69 2.03
N PRO A 225 9.08 13.39 2.28
CA PRO A 225 10.39 13.02 1.74
C PRO A 225 10.88 11.63 2.17
N ASN A 226 10.37 11.11 3.28
CA ASN A 226 10.75 9.81 3.84
C ASN A 226 9.83 8.66 3.43
N ALA A 227 8.80 8.92 2.62
CA ALA A 227 7.90 7.88 2.15
C ALA A 227 8.61 6.88 1.23
N ILE A 228 8.27 5.61 1.36
CA ILE A 228 8.67 4.55 0.45
C ILE A 228 7.82 4.70 -0.83
N TRP A 229 8.46 4.61 -1.99
CA TRP A 229 7.79 4.66 -3.28
C TRP A 229 7.71 3.26 -3.88
N CYS A 230 6.52 2.75 -4.05
CA CYS A 230 6.27 1.46 -4.66
C CYS A 230 5.66 1.63 -6.06
N LEU A 231 6.31 1.08 -7.06
CA LEU A 231 5.73 0.98 -8.40
C LEU A 231 4.73 -0.18 -8.40
N GLU A 232 3.48 0.15 -8.69
CA GLU A 232 2.37 -0.79 -8.77
C GLU A 232 1.78 -0.83 -10.19
N THR A 233 2.62 -1.03 -11.16
CA THR A 233 2.24 -1.13 -12.57
C THR A 233 2.23 -2.59 -13.03
N CYS A 234 1.60 -2.88 -14.18
CA CYS A 234 1.74 -4.21 -14.78
C CYS A 234 3.20 -4.53 -15.13
N GLU A 235 3.54 -5.83 -15.21
CA GLU A 235 4.92 -6.29 -15.47
C GLU A 235 5.56 -5.64 -16.71
N SER A 236 4.77 -5.48 -17.79
CA SER A 236 5.27 -4.89 -19.05
C SER A 236 5.72 -3.44 -18.93
N ASP A 237 5.23 -2.72 -17.94
CA ASP A 237 5.48 -1.30 -17.73
C ASP A 237 6.40 -1.02 -16.53
N MET A 238 6.72 -2.04 -15.75
CA MET A 238 7.46 -1.90 -14.50
C MET A 238 8.86 -1.30 -14.70
N GLU A 239 9.64 -1.84 -15.65
CA GLU A 239 10.99 -1.37 -15.90
C GLU A 239 11.01 0.05 -16.48
N SER A 240 10.14 0.37 -17.44
CA SER A 240 10.04 1.72 -17.99
C SER A 240 9.60 2.74 -16.96
N SER A 241 8.69 2.38 -16.06
CA SER A 241 8.26 3.22 -14.94
C SER A 241 9.39 3.46 -13.94
N TYR A 242 10.19 2.43 -13.64
CA TYR A 242 11.37 2.60 -12.81
C TYR A 242 12.37 3.60 -13.40
N LEU A 243 12.64 3.51 -14.70
CA LEU A 243 13.56 4.43 -15.38
C LEU A 243 13.10 5.90 -15.35
N ILE A 244 11.78 6.13 -15.31
CA ILE A 244 11.21 7.46 -15.07
C ILE A 244 11.53 7.96 -13.66
N LEU A 245 11.33 7.13 -12.63
CA LEU A 245 11.68 7.47 -11.24
C LEU A 245 13.17 7.69 -11.06
N GLU A 246 14.00 6.82 -11.63
CA GLU A 246 15.46 6.93 -11.57
C GLU A 246 15.95 8.26 -12.17
N LYS A 247 15.40 8.65 -13.31
CA LYS A 247 15.71 9.94 -13.95
C LYS A 247 15.30 11.12 -13.06
N PHE A 248 14.14 11.06 -12.43
CA PHE A 248 13.67 12.11 -11.53
C PHE A 248 14.57 12.25 -10.30
N ILE A 249 14.95 11.14 -9.66
CA ILE A 249 15.77 11.14 -8.44
C ILE A 249 17.22 11.60 -8.68
N ASN A 250 17.73 11.41 -9.91
CA ASN A 250 19.10 11.76 -10.27
C ASN A 250 19.23 13.18 -10.87
N LEU A 251 18.15 13.96 -10.94
CA LEU A 251 18.13 15.36 -11.32
C LEU A 251 18.43 16.26 -10.12
#